data_0981da5854acc08ceaa28cab8bdd5ee9
#
_entry.id   0981da5854acc08ceaa28cab8bdd5ee9
#
_cell.length_a   1.000
_cell.length_b   1.000
_cell.length_c   1.000
_cell.angle_alpha   90.00
_cell.angle_beta   90.00
_cell.angle_gamma   90.00
#
_symmetry.space_group_name_H-M   'P 1'
#
loop_
_entity.id
_entity.type
_entity.pdbx_description
1 polymer ?
#
loop_
_entity_poly.entity_id
_entity_poly.type
_entity_poly.pdbx_seq_one_letter_code
_entity_poly.pdbx_strand_id
1 'polypeptide(L)'
;MSKLKFLIFASFFTLILIACSSEQETIETLQSESTTINLDNSLDMAIENSLENYQAVVIVFYRGHFWGICRAQLGELSQNHNLFKRFGIDIIAVSTDDQENTQAMIDEVSATFEIISDSTYTISQQWEVFNILGDGVAAPSAFVIGKNNSILWAHRGSSPSDRPPTDFLLAKTLELLKKVAN
;
A
#
# COMPACT_ATOMS: atom_id res chain seq x y z
N MET A 1 43.43 -57.01 75.09
CA MET A 1 42.80 -56.56 76.37
C MET A 1 42.28 -55.16 76.09
N SER A 2 41.15 -54.83 76.49
CA SER A 2 40.39 -53.60 76.49
C SER A 2 39.32 -53.53 75.40
N LYS A 3 38.11 -53.70 75.87
CA LYS A 3 36.82 -53.59 75.19
C LYS A 3 36.43 -52.13 75.16
N LEU A 4 36.14 -51.58 74.04
CA LEU A 4 35.47 -50.29 74.00
C LEU A 4 34.12 -50.49 73.35
N LYS A 5 33.10 -50.21 74.10
CA LYS A 5 31.68 -50.27 73.76
C LYS A 5 31.39 -49.03 72.85
N PHE A 6 30.86 -49.28 71.68
CA PHE A 6 30.33 -48.22 70.88
C PHE A 6 28.83 -48.12 71.10
N LEU A 7 28.43 -47.01 71.67
CA LEU A 7 27.03 -46.61 71.78
C LEU A 7 26.47 -46.21 70.42
N ILE A 8 25.40 -46.88 70.04
CA ILE A 8 24.63 -46.55 68.89
C ILE A 8 23.69 -45.40 69.29
N PHE A 9 23.98 -44.22 68.76
CA PHE A 9 23.04 -43.08 68.78
C PHE A 9 22.20 -43.15 67.52
N ALA A 10 20.95 -43.61 67.66
CA ALA A 10 19.97 -43.52 66.58
C ALA A 10 19.46 -42.10 66.54
N SER A 11 19.96 -41.32 65.60
CA SER A 11 19.40 -40.03 65.26
C SER A 11 18.27 -40.24 64.29
N PHE A 12 17.07 -40.00 64.79
CA PHE A 12 15.86 -39.97 63.98
C PHE A 12 15.89 -38.73 63.14
N PHE A 13 16.35 -38.86 61.85
CA PHE A 13 16.29 -37.78 60.90
C PHE A 13 14.91 -37.79 60.23
N THR A 14 14.02 -36.98 60.78
CA THR A 14 12.71 -36.74 60.18
C THR A 14 12.89 -36.05 58.90
N LEU A 15 12.75 -36.77 57.79
CA LEU A 15 12.73 -36.23 56.43
C LEU A 15 11.41 -35.48 56.23
N ILE A 16 11.45 -34.19 56.37
CA ILE A 16 10.35 -33.29 55.92
C ILE A 16 10.42 -33.24 54.40
N LEU A 17 9.56 -34.01 53.76
CA LEU A 17 9.27 -33.85 52.36
C LEU A 17 8.48 -32.54 52.19
N ILE A 18 9.19 -31.46 51.91
CA ILE A 18 8.58 -30.28 51.36
C ILE A 18 8.19 -30.64 49.93
N ALA A 19 6.92 -30.94 49.72
CA ALA A 19 6.32 -31.01 48.41
C ALA A 19 6.36 -29.59 47.86
N CYS A 20 7.39 -29.28 47.09
CA CYS A 20 7.39 -28.12 46.24
C CYS A 20 6.39 -28.41 45.13
N SER A 21 5.16 -27.97 45.32
CA SER A 21 4.17 -27.89 44.27
C SER A 21 4.73 -26.89 43.29
N SER A 22 5.32 -27.39 42.20
CA SER A 22 5.62 -26.57 41.05
C SER A 22 4.27 -26.12 40.46
N GLU A 23 3.82 -24.95 40.85
CA GLU A 23 2.90 -24.17 40.01
C GLU A 23 3.60 -23.98 38.67
N GLN A 24 3.28 -24.85 37.75
CA GLN A 24 3.47 -24.59 36.36
C GLN A 24 2.51 -23.43 36.02
N GLU A 25 3.01 -22.21 36.14
CA GLU A 25 2.46 -21.11 35.39
C GLU A 25 2.51 -21.53 33.93
N THR A 26 1.36 -21.95 33.43
CA THR A 26 1.10 -21.99 32.01
C THR A 26 1.27 -20.56 31.54
N ILE A 27 2.46 -20.27 31.04
CA ILE A 27 2.67 -19.11 30.16
C ILE A 27 1.79 -19.41 28.95
N GLU A 28 0.54 -18.94 29.01
CA GLU A 28 -0.23 -18.72 27.78
C GLU A 28 0.64 -17.80 26.94
N THR A 29 1.30 -18.41 25.97
CA THR A 29 1.92 -17.72 24.87
C THR A 29 0.79 -16.93 24.24
N LEU A 30 0.68 -15.65 24.59
CA LEU A 30 -0.01 -14.67 23.78
C LEU A 30 0.69 -14.72 22.41
N GLN A 31 0.22 -15.61 21.57
CA GLN A 31 0.43 -15.45 20.14
C GLN A 31 -0.20 -14.10 19.82
N SER A 32 0.65 -13.06 19.84
CA SER A 32 0.39 -11.85 19.11
C SER A 32 0.04 -12.33 17.70
N GLU A 33 -1.24 -12.35 17.37
CA GLU A 33 -1.66 -12.35 15.98
C GLU A 33 -0.95 -11.14 15.38
N SER A 34 0.19 -11.41 14.78
CA SER A 34 0.78 -10.52 13.82
C SER A 34 -0.29 -10.40 12.74
N THR A 35 -1.13 -9.38 12.88
CA THR A 35 -1.94 -8.90 11.79
C THR A 35 -0.93 -8.49 10.73
N THR A 36 -0.64 -9.41 9.83
CA THR A 36 0.11 -9.12 8.61
C THR A 36 -0.77 -8.12 7.88
N ILE A 37 -0.45 -6.84 8.00
CA ILE A 37 -1.02 -5.82 7.13
C ILE A 37 -0.57 -6.26 5.75
N ASN A 38 -1.52 -6.78 4.98
CA ASN A 38 -1.28 -7.19 3.60
C ASN A 38 -1.17 -5.88 2.81
N LEU A 39 0.04 -5.33 2.75
CA LEU A 39 0.33 -4.17 1.93
C LEU A 39 0.25 -4.63 0.48
N ASP A 40 -0.65 -4.04 -0.29
CA ASP A 40 -0.64 -4.23 -1.73
C ASP A 40 0.48 -3.37 -2.32
N ASN A 41 1.56 -4.00 -2.73
CA ASN A 41 2.72 -3.33 -3.30
C ASN A 41 2.66 -3.23 -4.83
N SER A 42 1.53 -3.56 -5.46
CA SER A 42 1.43 -3.58 -6.93
C SER A 42 1.68 -2.20 -7.53
N LEU A 43 1.13 -1.14 -6.92
CA LEU A 43 1.37 0.22 -7.37
C LEU A 43 2.84 0.66 -7.15
N ASP A 44 3.44 0.32 -6.02
CA ASP A 44 4.84 0.66 -5.74
C ASP A 44 5.77 0.01 -6.77
N MET A 45 5.55 -1.27 -7.09
CA MET A 45 6.29 -1.99 -8.12
C MET A 45 6.09 -1.37 -9.52
N ALA A 46 4.87 -0.98 -9.87
CA ALA A 46 4.57 -0.32 -11.14
C ALA A 46 5.27 1.04 -11.25
N ILE A 47 5.29 1.83 -10.16
CA ILE A 47 6.04 3.09 -10.07
C ILE A 47 7.54 2.86 -10.28
N GLU A 48 8.14 1.91 -9.55
CA GLU A 48 9.56 1.59 -9.66
C GLU A 48 9.92 1.18 -11.08
N ASN A 49 9.18 0.27 -11.70
CA ASN A 49 9.39 -0.16 -13.08
C ASN A 49 9.30 1.00 -14.08
N SER A 50 8.31 1.88 -13.90
CA SER A 50 8.18 3.07 -14.75
C SER A 50 9.35 4.03 -14.59
N LEU A 51 9.79 4.27 -13.34
CA LEU A 51 10.91 5.16 -13.06
C LEU A 51 12.27 4.64 -13.53
N GLU A 52 12.41 3.38 -13.91
CA GLU A 52 13.62 2.90 -14.61
C GLU A 52 13.81 3.64 -15.94
N ASN A 53 12.74 3.90 -16.67
CA ASN A 53 12.75 4.43 -18.02
C ASN A 53 12.28 5.89 -18.13
N TYR A 54 11.53 6.40 -17.15
CA TYR A 54 10.93 7.73 -17.15
C TYR A 54 11.46 8.62 -16.03
N GLN A 55 11.31 9.93 -16.15
CA GLN A 55 11.76 10.92 -15.15
C GLN A 55 10.72 11.15 -14.05
N ALA A 56 9.45 10.91 -14.39
CA ALA A 56 8.33 10.99 -13.47
C ALA A 56 7.21 10.04 -13.89
N VAL A 57 6.34 9.74 -12.92
CA VAL A 57 5.08 9.01 -13.15
C VAL A 57 3.93 9.86 -12.66
N VAL A 58 2.88 9.96 -13.46
CA VAL A 58 1.61 10.55 -13.08
C VAL A 58 0.68 9.42 -12.64
N ILE A 59 0.32 9.39 -11.37
CA ILE A 59 -0.66 8.44 -10.83
C ILE A 59 -2.04 9.11 -10.86
N VAL A 60 -3.04 8.40 -11.41
CA VAL A 60 -4.42 8.89 -11.47
C VAL A 60 -5.35 7.90 -10.77
N PHE A 61 -5.91 8.29 -9.64
CA PHE A 61 -7.01 7.56 -9.02
C PHE A 61 -8.33 7.98 -9.66
N TYR A 62 -9.14 7.02 -10.08
CA TYR A 62 -10.45 7.25 -10.65
C TYR A 62 -11.53 6.44 -9.93
N ARG A 63 -12.78 6.87 -10.04
CA ARG A 63 -13.89 6.35 -9.24
C ARG A 63 -14.37 4.95 -9.65
N GLY A 64 -14.21 4.64 -10.94
CA GLY A 64 -14.61 3.36 -11.51
C GLY A 64 -15.09 3.47 -12.95
N HIS A 65 -15.18 2.32 -13.61
CA HIS A 65 -15.64 2.17 -14.99
C HIS A 65 -17.08 2.68 -15.19
N PHE A 66 -17.95 2.52 -14.21
CA PHE A 66 -19.34 2.97 -14.25
C PHE A 66 -19.51 4.49 -14.45
N TRP A 67 -18.44 5.29 -14.23
CA TRP A 67 -18.50 6.75 -14.23
C TRP A 67 -18.00 7.34 -15.55
N GLY A 68 -18.92 7.90 -16.36
CA GLY A 68 -18.61 8.43 -17.70
C GLY A 68 -17.50 9.48 -17.74
N ILE A 69 -17.38 10.31 -16.68
CA ILE A 69 -16.31 11.32 -16.60
C ILE A 69 -14.94 10.63 -16.41
N CYS A 70 -14.88 9.48 -15.71
CA CYS A 70 -13.63 8.72 -15.59
C CYS A 70 -13.22 8.13 -16.95
N ARG A 71 -14.16 7.54 -17.69
CA ARG A 71 -13.90 7.03 -19.04
C ARG A 71 -13.40 8.13 -19.98
N ALA A 72 -14.02 9.31 -19.93
CA ALA A 72 -13.58 10.46 -20.73
C ALA A 72 -12.15 10.89 -20.36
N GLN A 73 -11.83 11.02 -19.07
CA GLN A 73 -10.48 11.39 -18.61
C GLN A 73 -9.41 10.36 -19.01
N LEU A 74 -9.67 9.07 -18.76
CA LEU A 74 -8.70 8.03 -19.11
C LEU A 74 -8.54 7.88 -20.62
N GLY A 75 -9.61 8.07 -21.38
CA GLY A 75 -9.55 8.12 -22.86
C GLY A 75 -8.68 9.27 -23.37
N GLU A 76 -8.80 10.46 -22.79
CA GLU A 76 -7.96 11.60 -23.11
C GLU A 76 -6.49 11.36 -22.73
N LEU A 77 -6.24 10.79 -21.55
CA LEU A 77 -4.90 10.39 -21.11
C LEU A 77 -4.30 9.35 -22.07
N SER A 78 -5.08 8.36 -22.51
CA SER A 78 -4.63 7.34 -23.46
C SER A 78 -4.22 7.96 -24.82
N GLN A 79 -5.03 8.87 -25.35
CA GLN A 79 -4.72 9.59 -26.59
C GLN A 79 -3.44 10.43 -26.48
N ASN A 80 -3.13 10.95 -25.29
CA ASN A 80 -1.97 11.79 -25.05
C ASN A 80 -0.77 11.06 -24.43
N HIS A 81 -0.86 9.77 -24.11
CA HIS A 81 0.19 9.04 -23.42
C HIS A 81 1.54 9.07 -24.15
N ASN A 82 1.54 8.95 -25.48
CA ASN A 82 2.76 9.08 -26.26
C ASN A 82 3.40 10.48 -26.15
N LEU A 83 2.61 11.52 -25.89
CA LEU A 83 3.14 12.85 -25.64
C LEU A 83 3.82 12.91 -24.27
N PHE A 84 3.21 12.35 -23.22
CA PHE A 84 3.82 12.22 -21.89
C PHE A 84 5.15 11.45 -21.98
N LYS A 85 5.16 10.29 -22.64
CA LYS A 85 6.38 9.47 -22.85
C LYS A 85 7.51 10.23 -23.51
N ARG A 86 7.23 11.04 -24.52
CA ARG A 86 8.25 11.87 -25.18
C ARG A 86 8.89 12.88 -24.24
N PHE A 87 8.20 13.28 -23.19
CA PHE A 87 8.72 14.15 -22.14
C PHE A 87 9.30 13.38 -20.94
N GLY A 88 9.46 12.07 -21.05
CA GLY A 88 10.00 11.25 -19.99
C GLY A 88 9.02 11.05 -18.80
N ILE A 89 7.72 11.06 -19.08
CA ILE A 89 6.66 10.91 -18.08
C ILE A 89 5.82 9.68 -18.45
N ASP A 90 5.61 8.78 -17.47
CA ASP A 90 4.66 7.69 -17.62
C ASP A 90 3.35 7.99 -16.87
N ILE A 91 2.33 7.18 -17.11
CA ILE A 91 1.02 7.28 -16.46
C ILE A 91 0.65 5.92 -15.91
N ILE A 92 0.11 5.89 -14.67
CA ILE A 92 -0.52 4.72 -14.07
C ILE A 92 -1.88 5.16 -13.53
N ALA A 93 -2.93 4.37 -13.79
CA ALA A 93 -4.25 4.62 -13.21
C ALA A 93 -4.60 3.54 -12.18
N VAL A 94 -5.40 3.91 -11.18
CA VAL A 94 -5.84 3.00 -10.11
C VAL A 94 -7.31 3.27 -9.81
N SER A 95 -8.10 2.22 -9.62
CA SER A 95 -9.46 2.36 -9.09
C SER A 95 -9.83 1.21 -8.15
N THR A 96 -10.88 1.43 -7.37
CA THR A 96 -11.51 0.41 -6.52
C THR A 96 -12.40 -0.57 -7.29
N ASP A 97 -12.35 -0.54 -8.62
CA ASP A 97 -12.99 -1.53 -9.47
C ASP A 97 -12.40 -2.93 -9.24
N ASP A 98 -13.20 -3.96 -9.47
CA ASP A 98 -12.71 -5.32 -9.62
C ASP A 98 -11.98 -5.51 -10.95
N GLN A 99 -11.39 -6.69 -11.15
CA GLN A 99 -10.62 -7.00 -12.34
C GLN A 99 -11.46 -6.95 -13.63
N GLU A 100 -12.74 -7.32 -13.58
CA GLU A 100 -13.64 -7.29 -14.74
C GLU A 100 -13.92 -5.87 -15.18
N ASN A 101 -14.29 -4.98 -14.26
CA ASN A 101 -14.53 -3.58 -14.55
C ASN A 101 -13.26 -2.83 -14.93
N THR A 102 -12.11 -3.20 -14.34
CA THR A 102 -10.80 -2.67 -14.74
C THR A 102 -10.47 -3.06 -16.19
N GLN A 103 -10.70 -4.31 -16.59
CA GLN A 103 -10.49 -4.74 -17.98
C GLN A 103 -11.45 -4.05 -18.93
N ALA A 104 -12.73 -3.88 -18.54
CA ALA A 104 -13.70 -3.13 -19.34
C ALA A 104 -13.27 -1.68 -19.54
N MET A 105 -12.67 -1.03 -18.52
CA MET A 105 -12.08 0.30 -18.67
C MET A 105 -10.93 0.31 -19.67
N ILE A 106 -9.99 -0.63 -19.56
CA ILE A 106 -8.84 -0.76 -20.47
C ILE A 106 -9.31 -0.84 -21.92
N ASP A 107 -10.28 -1.72 -22.19
CA ASP A 107 -10.80 -1.98 -23.53
C ASP A 107 -11.54 -0.75 -24.09
N GLU A 108 -12.43 -0.13 -23.29
CA GLU A 108 -13.25 1.00 -23.72
C GLU A 108 -12.40 2.24 -24.07
N VAL A 109 -11.40 2.55 -23.23
CA VAL A 109 -10.54 3.73 -23.45
C VAL A 109 -9.31 3.42 -24.29
N SER A 110 -9.14 2.16 -24.73
CA SER A 110 -7.94 1.68 -25.41
C SER A 110 -6.67 2.10 -24.66
N ALA A 111 -6.61 1.78 -23.37
CA ALA A 111 -5.55 2.24 -22.49
C ALA A 111 -4.17 1.76 -22.98
N THR A 112 -3.23 2.69 -23.07
CA THR A 112 -1.82 2.44 -23.46
C THR A 112 -0.86 2.53 -22.26
N PHE A 113 -1.39 2.76 -21.08
CA PHE A 113 -0.73 2.79 -19.77
C PHE A 113 -1.34 1.73 -18.84
N GLU A 114 -0.66 1.45 -17.73
CA GLU A 114 -1.12 0.48 -16.76
C GLU A 114 -2.34 0.97 -15.98
N ILE A 115 -3.35 0.11 -15.82
CA ILE A 115 -4.51 0.35 -14.96
C ILE A 115 -4.56 -0.77 -13.92
N ILE A 116 -4.51 -0.41 -12.64
CA ILE A 116 -4.46 -1.33 -11.50
C ILE A 116 -5.84 -1.41 -10.85
N SER A 117 -6.31 -2.64 -10.62
CA SER A 117 -7.50 -2.95 -9.81
C SER A 117 -7.12 -2.96 -8.33
N ASP A 118 -7.76 -2.12 -7.54
CA ASP A 118 -7.66 -2.03 -6.08
C ASP A 118 -8.97 -2.47 -5.42
N SER A 119 -9.48 -3.64 -5.78
CA SER A 119 -10.76 -4.17 -5.29
C SER A 119 -10.80 -4.42 -3.78
N THR A 120 -9.64 -4.47 -3.13
CA THR A 120 -9.49 -4.57 -1.67
C THR A 120 -9.40 -3.22 -0.97
N TYR A 121 -9.35 -2.14 -1.73
CA TYR A 121 -9.21 -0.74 -1.25
C TYR A 121 -7.87 -0.44 -0.56
N THR A 122 -6.93 -1.37 -0.59
CA THR A 122 -5.67 -1.27 0.15
C THR A 122 -4.80 -0.13 -0.37
N ILE A 123 -4.64 -0.03 -1.70
CA ILE A 123 -3.86 1.04 -2.33
C ILE A 123 -4.53 2.40 -2.09
N SER A 124 -5.83 2.50 -2.33
CA SER A 124 -6.57 3.75 -2.15
C SER A 124 -6.58 4.24 -0.70
N GLN A 125 -6.56 3.33 0.29
CA GLN A 125 -6.41 3.65 1.70
C GLN A 125 -5.00 4.14 2.02
N GLN A 126 -3.96 3.48 1.53
CA GLN A 126 -2.55 3.88 1.71
C GLN A 126 -2.28 5.28 1.14
N TRP A 127 -2.92 5.62 0.01
CA TRP A 127 -2.76 6.93 -0.65
C TRP A 127 -3.74 7.99 -0.12
N GLU A 128 -4.54 7.65 0.89
CA GLU A 128 -5.50 8.55 1.55
C GLU A 128 -6.52 9.16 0.57
N VAL A 129 -7.00 8.34 -0.38
CA VAL A 129 -8.00 8.75 -1.37
C VAL A 129 -9.28 7.92 -1.29
N PHE A 130 -9.29 6.81 -0.52
CA PHE A 130 -10.47 5.97 -0.35
C PHE A 130 -11.55 6.65 0.48
N ASN A 131 -12.77 6.64 -0.04
CA ASN A 131 -14.00 7.07 0.65
C ASN A 131 -13.96 8.50 1.27
N ILE A 132 -13.06 9.36 0.81
CA ILE A 132 -12.97 10.74 1.34
C ILE A 132 -14.19 11.60 0.95
N LEU A 133 -14.97 11.16 -0.04
CA LEU A 133 -16.24 11.77 -0.42
C LEU A 133 -17.46 11.09 0.21
N GLY A 134 -17.25 10.03 1.02
CA GLY A 134 -18.34 9.33 1.73
C GLY A 134 -19.16 8.37 0.84
N ASP A 135 -18.63 7.89 -0.26
CA ASP A 135 -19.35 7.13 -1.29
C ASP A 135 -18.76 5.73 -1.59
N GLY A 136 -17.78 5.30 -0.77
CA GLY A 136 -17.25 3.92 -0.79
C GLY A 136 -16.26 3.62 -1.92
N VAL A 137 -15.80 4.62 -2.69
CA VAL A 137 -14.82 4.47 -3.76
C VAL A 137 -13.67 5.46 -3.61
N ALA A 138 -12.62 5.32 -4.41
CA ALA A 138 -11.54 6.29 -4.46
C ALA A 138 -12.04 7.63 -5.02
N ALA A 139 -11.70 8.74 -4.38
CA ALA A 139 -11.93 10.07 -4.93
C ALA A 139 -11.02 10.32 -6.15
N PRO A 140 -11.49 11.09 -7.15
CA PRO A 140 -10.64 11.47 -8.28
C PRO A 140 -9.41 12.20 -7.74
N SER A 141 -8.23 11.64 -7.95
CA SER A 141 -6.99 12.21 -7.41
C SER A 141 -5.85 12.04 -8.40
N ALA A 142 -4.85 12.90 -8.31
CA ALA A 142 -3.66 12.79 -9.13
C ALA A 142 -2.41 13.12 -8.33
N PHE A 143 -1.34 12.37 -8.61
CA PHE A 143 -0.04 12.55 -7.96
C PHE A 143 1.04 12.56 -9.02
N VAL A 144 2.08 13.36 -8.82
CA VAL A 144 3.30 13.33 -9.61
C VAL A 144 4.42 12.77 -8.76
N ILE A 145 5.00 11.66 -9.21
CA ILE A 145 6.08 10.96 -8.54
C ILE A 145 7.38 11.20 -9.29
N GLY A 146 8.42 11.64 -8.60
CA GLY A 146 9.76 11.86 -9.16
C GLY A 146 10.67 10.65 -9.00
N LYS A 147 11.88 10.74 -9.58
CA LYS A 147 12.90 9.68 -9.66
C LYS A 147 13.24 8.99 -8.34
N ASN A 148 13.07 9.65 -7.20
CA ASN A 148 13.40 9.09 -5.87
C ASN A 148 12.14 8.57 -5.14
N ASN A 149 11.11 8.15 -5.87
CA ASN A 149 9.79 7.80 -5.31
C ASN A 149 9.17 8.91 -4.45
N SER A 150 9.61 10.16 -4.63
CA SER A 150 9.08 11.30 -3.90
C SER A 150 7.81 11.84 -4.55
N ILE A 151 6.81 12.13 -3.77
CA ILE A 151 5.61 12.84 -4.23
C ILE A 151 5.99 14.30 -4.44
N LEU A 152 6.10 14.71 -5.70
CA LEU A 152 6.41 16.09 -6.08
C LEU A 152 5.17 16.99 -6.04
N TRP A 153 4.00 16.42 -6.24
CA TRP A 153 2.72 17.12 -6.21
C TRP A 153 1.57 16.15 -6.01
N ALA A 154 0.52 16.61 -5.37
CA ALA A 154 -0.71 15.86 -5.13
C ALA A 154 -1.94 16.75 -5.28
N HIS A 155 -2.99 16.18 -5.88
CA HIS A 155 -4.35 16.71 -5.89
C HIS A 155 -5.30 15.61 -5.41
N ARG A 156 -6.11 15.90 -4.40
CA ARG A 156 -7.21 15.01 -3.97
C ARG A 156 -8.51 15.74 -4.24
N GLY A 157 -9.37 15.13 -5.07
CA GLY A 157 -10.62 15.75 -5.48
C GLY A 157 -11.59 15.95 -4.31
N SER A 158 -12.16 17.13 -4.23
CA SER A 158 -13.18 17.52 -3.25
C SER A 158 -14.61 17.23 -3.70
N SER A 159 -14.77 16.73 -4.92
CA SER A 159 -16.05 16.28 -5.50
C SER A 159 -15.83 15.20 -6.56
N PRO A 160 -16.90 14.47 -6.97
CA PRO A 160 -16.79 13.42 -8.00
C PRO A 160 -16.27 13.89 -9.36
N SER A 161 -16.31 15.17 -9.65
CA SER A 161 -15.83 15.78 -10.90
C SER A 161 -14.55 16.59 -10.74
N ASP A 162 -14.07 16.80 -9.51
CA ASP A 162 -12.88 17.58 -9.22
C ASP A 162 -11.61 16.78 -9.56
N ARG A 163 -11.11 17.03 -10.76
CA ARG A 163 -9.91 16.36 -11.29
C ARG A 163 -9.11 17.29 -12.20
N PRO A 164 -7.78 17.22 -12.17
CA PRO A 164 -6.95 18.00 -13.06
C PRO A 164 -7.15 17.57 -14.52
N PRO A 165 -7.26 18.50 -15.47
CA PRO A 165 -7.27 18.20 -16.91
C PRO A 165 -5.93 17.57 -17.37
N THR A 166 -5.96 16.84 -18.47
CA THR A 166 -4.77 16.15 -19.03
C THR A 166 -3.63 17.10 -19.37
N ASP A 167 -3.92 18.24 -19.99
CA ASP A 167 -2.94 19.26 -20.33
C ASP A 167 -2.32 19.92 -19.10
N PHE A 168 -3.11 20.14 -18.04
CA PHE A 168 -2.61 20.62 -16.75
C PHE A 168 -1.66 19.59 -16.13
N LEU A 169 -1.98 18.30 -16.13
CA LEU A 169 -1.11 17.24 -15.59
C LEU A 169 0.25 17.24 -16.30
N LEU A 170 0.26 17.33 -17.63
CA LEU A 170 1.50 17.41 -18.40
C LEU A 170 2.30 18.66 -18.05
N ALA A 171 1.67 19.84 -18.12
CA ALA A 171 2.33 21.12 -17.84
C ALA A 171 2.89 21.18 -16.39
N LYS A 172 2.09 20.68 -15.42
CA LYS A 172 2.49 20.64 -14.01
C LYS A 172 3.68 19.72 -13.79
N THR A 173 3.68 18.54 -14.38
CA THR A 173 4.80 17.61 -14.26
C THR A 173 6.07 18.20 -14.86
N LEU A 174 6.00 18.84 -16.03
CA LEU A 174 7.15 19.50 -16.65
C LEU A 174 7.69 20.67 -15.80
N GLU A 175 6.82 21.46 -15.17
CA GLU A 175 7.21 22.50 -14.23
C GLU A 175 8.02 21.92 -13.04
N LEU A 176 7.51 20.82 -12.48
CA LEU A 176 8.16 20.15 -11.33
C LEU A 176 9.52 19.56 -11.70
N LEU A 177 9.61 18.88 -12.84
CA LEU A 177 10.88 18.32 -13.33
C LEU A 177 11.96 19.39 -13.56
N LYS A 178 11.58 20.56 -14.06
CA LYS A 178 12.52 21.70 -14.20
C LYS A 178 13.03 22.20 -12.85
N LYS A 179 12.18 22.19 -11.80
CA LYS A 179 12.56 22.62 -10.45
C LYS A 179 13.51 21.65 -9.75
N VAL A 180 13.37 20.36 -10.05
CA VAL A 180 14.24 19.32 -9.47
C VAL A 180 15.61 19.27 -10.16
N ALA A 181 15.69 19.71 -11.43
CA ALA A 181 16.93 19.72 -12.21
C ALA A 181 17.85 20.93 -11.95
N ASN A 182 17.35 21.97 -11.25
CA ASN A 182 18.09 23.18 -10.87
C ASN A 182 18.45 23.18 -9.37
#